data_436b22414f69a9e0e47a4e9cac56b911
#
_entry.id   436b22414f69a9e0e47a4e9cac56b911
#
_cell.length_a   1.000
_cell.length_b   1.000
_cell.length_c   1.000
_cell.angle_alpha   90.00
_cell.angle_beta   90.00
_cell.angle_gamma   90.00
#
_symmetry.space_group_name_H-M   'P 1'
#
loop_
_entity.id
_entity.type
_entity.pdbx_description
1 polymer ?
#
loop_
_entity_poly.entity_id
_entity_poly.type
_entity_poly.pdbx_seq_one_letter_code
_entity_poly.pdbx_strand_id
1 'polypeptide(L)'
;MSDLSLQLQRATGQLPVSSYFDAALYQREQELLFRRGPRYVGHALSVPSVGDYATLAQEGHGKSLVRTPSGIELVSNVCRHRQALMLQGRGSLNTTQPGSAAGNIVCPLHRWTYSGAT
;
A
#
# COMPACT_ATOMS: atom_id res chain seq x y z
N MET A 1 -33.80 6.08 23.94
CA MET A 1 -32.34 5.96 23.74
C MET A 1 -32.10 4.67 23.00
N SER A 2 -31.29 4.70 21.95
CA SER A 2 -30.95 3.45 21.21
C SER A 2 -30.05 2.57 22.09
N ASP A 3 -30.13 1.25 21.90
CA ASP A 3 -29.28 0.26 22.57
C ASP A 3 -27.78 0.60 22.41
N LEU A 4 -27.40 1.14 21.23
CA LEU A 4 -26.03 1.60 20.93
C LEU A 4 -25.58 2.75 21.88
N SER A 5 -26.47 3.70 22.20
CA SER A 5 -26.14 4.81 23.11
C SER A 5 -25.85 4.32 24.53
N LEU A 6 -26.60 3.31 25.00
CA LEU A 6 -26.37 2.69 26.31
C LEU A 6 -25.04 1.88 26.32
N GLN A 7 -24.73 1.18 25.22
CA GLN A 7 -23.46 0.45 25.09
C GLN A 7 -22.26 1.40 25.09
N LEU A 8 -22.33 2.53 24.39
CA LEU A 8 -21.27 3.55 24.37
C LEU A 8 -21.05 4.19 25.73
N GLN A 9 -22.12 4.45 26.51
CA GLN A 9 -22.00 4.99 27.87
C GLN A 9 -21.35 4.00 28.85
N ARG A 10 -21.47 2.70 28.59
CA ARG A 10 -20.87 1.62 29.39
C ARG A 10 -19.50 1.20 28.91
N ALA A 11 -19.04 1.69 27.75
CA ALA A 11 -17.74 1.37 27.22
C ALA A 11 -16.64 1.91 28.14
N THR A 12 -15.70 1.06 28.50
CA THR A 12 -14.50 1.48 29.23
C THR A 12 -13.61 2.23 28.25
N GLY A 13 -13.16 3.42 28.60
CA GLY A 13 -12.31 4.26 27.76
C GLY A 13 -10.86 3.74 27.59
N GLN A 14 -10.55 2.57 28.19
CA GLN A 14 -9.21 1.98 28.13
C GLN A 14 -9.29 0.52 27.76
N LEU A 15 -8.43 0.11 26.82
CA LEU A 15 -8.18 -1.28 26.52
C LEU A 15 -7.17 -1.86 27.52
N PRO A 16 -7.30 -3.13 27.92
CA PRO A 16 -6.29 -3.78 28.75
C PRO A 16 -4.94 -3.85 27.99
N VAL A 17 -3.84 -3.77 28.74
CA VAL A 17 -2.48 -3.80 28.14
C VAL A 17 -2.26 -5.05 27.30
N SER A 18 -2.87 -6.19 27.67
CA SER A 18 -2.82 -7.42 26.89
C SER A 18 -3.29 -7.26 25.43
N SER A 19 -4.18 -6.32 25.14
CA SER A 19 -4.67 -6.10 23.78
C SER A 19 -3.59 -5.66 22.78
N TYR A 20 -2.49 -5.07 23.27
CA TYR A 20 -1.36 -4.69 22.44
C TYR A 20 -0.48 -5.88 21.99
N PHE A 21 -0.64 -7.03 22.63
CA PHE A 21 0.20 -8.22 22.41
C PHE A 21 -0.63 -9.45 22.02
N ASP A 22 -1.95 -9.34 22.01
CA ASP A 22 -2.85 -10.44 21.68
C ASP A 22 -2.93 -10.65 20.16
N ALA A 23 -2.31 -11.73 19.69
CA ALA A 23 -2.28 -12.09 18.28
C ALA A 23 -3.68 -12.39 17.70
N ALA A 24 -4.60 -12.94 18.50
CA ALA A 24 -5.96 -13.24 18.04
C ALA A 24 -6.77 -11.95 17.85
N LEU A 25 -6.62 -11.00 18.80
CA LEU A 25 -7.22 -9.68 18.67
C LEU A 25 -6.67 -8.95 17.44
N TYR A 26 -5.35 -8.95 17.23
CA TYR A 26 -4.73 -8.36 16.04
C TYR A 26 -5.29 -8.93 14.73
N GLN A 27 -5.42 -10.26 14.62
CA GLN A 27 -6.01 -10.88 13.42
C GLN A 27 -7.45 -10.44 13.21
N ARG A 28 -8.23 -10.34 14.28
CA ARG A 28 -9.61 -9.87 14.22
C ARG A 28 -9.71 -8.40 13.78
N GLU A 29 -8.83 -7.54 14.26
CA GLU A 29 -8.73 -6.15 13.83
C GLU A 29 -8.36 -6.05 12.34
N GLN A 30 -7.41 -6.85 11.87
CA GLN A 30 -7.07 -6.93 10.45
C GLN A 30 -8.28 -7.29 9.59
N GLU A 31 -9.07 -8.27 10.01
CA GLU A 31 -10.23 -8.74 9.25
C GLU A 31 -11.40 -7.76 9.27
N LEU A 32 -11.72 -7.21 10.44
CA LEU A 32 -12.93 -6.41 10.64
C LEU A 32 -12.74 -4.93 10.35
N LEU A 33 -11.56 -4.38 10.62
CA LEU A 33 -11.27 -2.96 10.52
C LEU A 33 -10.42 -2.64 9.29
N PHE A 34 -9.23 -3.24 9.19
CA PHE A 34 -8.22 -2.80 8.22
C PHE A 34 -8.42 -3.38 6.81
N ARG A 35 -8.98 -4.59 6.65
CA ARG A 35 -9.21 -5.18 5.32
C ARG A 35 -10.50 -4.72 4.66
N ARG A 36 -11.47 -4.25 5.43
CA ARG A 36 -12.81 -3.88 4.94
C ARG A 36 -13.03 -2.39 4.77
N GLY A 37 -12.19 -1.57 5.41
CA GLY A 37 -12.32 -0.12 5.43
C GLY A 37 -11.22 0.60 4.67
N PRO A 38 -11.31 1.93 4.56
CA PRO A 38 -10.23 2.77 4.08
C PRO A 38 -9.00 2.60 4.95
N ARG A 39 -7.82 2.52 4.31
CA ARG A 39 -6.54 2.41 5.02
C ARG A 39 -5.62 3.55 4.63
N TYR A 40 -4.89 4.06 5.60
CA TYR A 40 -3.79 4.96 5.30
C TYR A 40 -2.66 4.17 4.62
N VAL A 41 -2.32 4.54 3.41
CA VAL A 41 -1.25 3.88 2.62
C VAL A 41 -0.01 4.75 2.47
N GLY A 42 -0.10 6.04 2.74
CA GLY A 42 1.03 6.96 2.66
C GLY A 42 0.61 8.40 2.47
N HIS A 43 1.56 9.32 2.57
CA HIS A 43 1.37 10.73 2.30
C HIS A 43 1.70 11.06 0.84
N ALA A 44 1.01 12.02 0.24
CA ALA A 44 1.25 12.45 -1.15
C ALA A 44 2.71 12.88 -1.42
N LEU A 45 3.38 13.43 -0.41
CA LEU A 45 4.80 13.79 -0.49
C LEU A 45 5.76 12.60 -0.53
N SER A 46 5.28 11.36 -0.38
CA SER A 46 6.12 10.18 -0.60
C SER A 46 6.41 9.95 -2.09
N VAL A 47 5.57 10.52 -2.97
CA VAL A 47 5.68 10.48 -4.44
C VAL A 47 5.37 11.87 -5.00
N PRO A 48 6.25 12.88 -4.81
CA PRO A 48 5.96 14.28 -5.09
C PRO A 48 5.80 14.58 -6.59
N SER A 49 6.54 13.90 -7.45
CA SER A 49 6.60 14.20 -8.90
C SER A 49 6.06 13.05 -9.74
N VAL A 50 5.51 13.37 -10.91
CA VAL A 50 5.06 12.35 -11.88
C VAL A 50 6.19 11.38 -12.21
N GLY A 51 5.90 10.10 -12.11
CA GLY A 51 6.86 9.01 -12.24
C GLY A 51 7.48 8.55 -10.92
N ASP A 52 7.33 9.28 -9.83
CA ASP A 52 7.82 8.84 -8.53
C ASP A 52 7.01 7.65 -8.00
N TYR A 53 7.70 6.76 -7.31
CA TYR A 53 7.09 5.61 -6.66
C TYR A 53 7.59 5.38 -5.23
N ALA A 54 6.77 4.73 -4.43
CA ALA A 54 7.10 4.27 -3.08
C ALA A 54 6.46 2.91 -2.82
N THR A 55 7.27 1.90 -2.49
CA THR A 55 6.75 0.58 -2.11
C THR A 55 6.21 0.59 -0.69
N LEU A 56 5.15 -0.17 -0.43
CA LEU A 56 4.49 -0.21 0.87
C LEU A 56 5.01 -1.40 1.69
N ALA A 57 5.87 -1.12 2.67
CA ALA A 57 6.43 -2.13 3.56
C ALA A 57 5.34 -2.88 4.35
N GLN A 58 4.29 -2.18 4.78
CA GLN A 58 3.14 -2.75 5.49
C GLN A 58 2.30 -3.72 4.64
N GLU A 59 2.50 -3.73 3.32
CA GLU A 59 1.87 -4.66 2.37
C GLU A 59 2.89 -5.71 1.86
N GLY A 60 3.96 -5.96 2.63
CA GLY A 60 5.03 -6.88 2.23
C GLY A 60 5.73 -6.48 0.93
N HIS A 61 5.74 -5.18 0.61
CA HIS A 61 6.21 -4.60 -0.66
C HIS A 61 5.45 -5.06 -1.92
N GLY A 62 4.37 -5.84 -1.75
CA GLY A 62 3.53 -6.32 -2.87
C GLY A 62 2.70 -5.23 -3.56
N LYS A 63 2.66 -4.03 -2.98
CA LYS A 63 2.00 -2.84 -3.55
C LYS A 63 2.92 -1.64 -3.52
N SER A 64 2.69 -0.71 -4.45
CA SER A 64 3.43 0.56 -4.55
C SER A 64 2.49 1.70 -4.86
N LEU A 65 2.76 2.87 -4.26
CA LEU A 65 2.21 4.13 -4.74
C LEU A 65 3.02 4.60 -5.94
N VAL A 66 2.34 5.07 -6.98
CA VAL A 66 2.95 5.67 -8.16
C VAL A 66 2.25 6.98 -8.47
N ARG A 67 3.01 8.05 -8.67
CA ARG A 67 2.48 9.31 -9.16
C ARG A 67 2.34 9.26 -10.67
N THR A 68 1.12 9.30 -11.17
CA THR A 68 0.80 9.41 -12.59
C THR A 68 0.38 10.84 -12.93
N PRO A 69 0.25 11.21 -14.23
CA PRO A 69 -0.30 12.51 -14.60
C PRO A 69 -1.74 12.75 -14.09
N SER A 70 -2.51 11.67 -13.89
CA SER A 70 -3.89 11.72 -13.39
C SER A 70 -4.01 11.74 -11.87
N GLY A 71 -2.93 11.42 -11.13
CA GLY A 71 -2.95 11.41 -9.67
C GLY A 71 -2.00 10.42 -9.04
N ILE A 72 -2.34 9.96 -7.84
CA ILE A 72 -1.58 8.90 -7.15
C ILE A 72 -2.37 7.60 -7.25
N GLU A 73 -1.73 6.57 -7.75
CA GLU A 73 -2.32 5.25 -7.91
C GLU A 73 -1.64 4.22 -7.02
N LEU A 74 -2.44 3.28 -6.54
CA LEU A 74 -1.95 2.10 -5.82
C LEU A 74 -1.87 0.95 -6.82
N VAL A 75 -0.65 0.57 -7.16
CA VAL A 75 -0.40 -0.49 -8.16
C VAL A 75 0.09 -1.77 -7.51
N SER A 76 -0.18 -2.90 -8.14
CA SER A 76 0.43 -4.18 -7.77
C SER A 76 1.92 -4.15 -8.15
N ASN A 77 2.78 -4.40 -7.17
CA ASN A 77 4.24 -4.47 -7.35
C ASN A 77 4.73 -5.89 -7.65
N VAL A 78 3.83 -6.77 -8.03
CA VAL A 78 4.12 -8.19 -8.29
C VAL A 78 3.98 -8.48 -9.78
N CYS A 79 5.07 -8.93 -10.40
CA CYS A 79 5.10 -9.28 -11.81
C CYS A 79 4.18 -10.48 -12.10
N ARG A 80 3.33 -10.37 -13.12
CA ARG A 80 2.40 -11.45 -13.52
C ARG A 80 3.08 -12.69 -14.06
N HIS A 81 4.34 -12.57 -14.49
CA HIS A 81 5.08 -13.70 -15.07
C HIS A 81 5.47 -14.74 -14.01
N ARG A 82 6.28 -14.34 -13.03
CA ARG A 82 6.80 -15.24 -11.97
C ARG A 82 6.79 -14.59 -10.60
N GLN A 83 5.89 -13.66 -10.37
CA GLN A 83 5.62 -13.04 -9.06
C GLN A 83 6.82 -12.33 -8.41
N ALA A 84 7.81 -11.92 -9.21
CA ALA A 84 8.91 -11.10 -8.70
C ALA A 84 8.40 -9.71 -8.30
N LEU A 85 8.96 -9.14 -7.23
CA LEU A 85 8.77 -7.73 -6.89
C LEU A 85 9.48 -6.88 -7.93
N MET A 86 8.77 -5.88 -8.48
CA MET A 86 9.26 -5.06 -9.58
C MET A 86 9.99 -3.81 -9.12
N LEU A 87 9.49 -3.17 -8.08
CA LEU A 87 10.00 -1.93 -7.51
C LEU A 87 10.49 -2.17 -6.08
N GLN A 88 11.52 -1.43 -5.66
CA GLN A 88 12.05 -1.52 -4.30
C GLN A 88 12.19 -0.12 -3.71
N GLY A 89 11.79 0.05 -2.45
CA GLY A 89 11.93 1.29 -1.71
C GLY A 89 11.20 2.46 -2.36
N ARG A 90 11.93 3.53 -2.63
CA ARG A 90 11.45 4.76 -3.30
C ARG A 90 12.35 5.09 -4.47
N GLY A 91 11.77 5.69 -5.50
CA GLY A 91 12.52 6.11 -6.68
C GLY A 91 11.65 6.79 -7.71
N SER A 92 12.19 6.95 -8.92
CA SER A 92 11.46 7.53 -10.05
C SER A 92 11.54 6.61 -11.27
N LEU A 93 10.41 6.41 -11.91
CA LEU A 93 10.28 5.68 -13.18
C LEU A 93 10.81 6.50 -14.37
N ASN A 94 11.07 7.79 -14.15
CA ASN A 94 11.64 8.68 -15.18
C ASN A 94 13.14 8.49 -15.34
N THR A 95 13.81 7.78 -14.43
CA THR A 95 15.19 7.37 -14.63
C THR A 95 15.21 6.27 -15.68
N THR A 96 15.85 6.55 -16.80
CA THR A 96 15.96 5.64 -17.93
C THR A 96 16.60 4.32 -17.53
N GLN A 97 15.79 3.28 -17.42
CA GLN A 97 16.31 1.93 -17.42
C GLN A 97 16.64 1.54 -18.87
N PRO A 98 17.82 0.95 -19.14
CA PRO A 98 18.19 0.57 -20.49
C PRO A 98 17.10 -0.28 -21.17
N GLY A 99 16.57 0.17 -22.30
CA GLY A 99 15.55 -0.53 -23.07
C GLY A 99 14.10 -0.35 -22.62
N SER A 100 13.80 0.65 -21.77
CA SER A 100 12.42 1.02 -21.43
C SER A 100 12.16 2.49 -21.68
N ALA A 101 10.95 2.84 -22.12
CA ALA A 101 10.48 4.21 -22.14
C ALA A 101 10.35 4.75 -20.70
N ALA A 102 10.64 6.03 -20.51
CA ALA A 102 10.44 6.70 -19.24
C ALA A 102 8.98 6.51 -18.75
N GLY A 103 8.82 6.31 -17.45
CA GLY A 103 7.50 6.11 -16.84
C GLY A 103 7.00 4.66 -16.80
N ASN A 104 7.70 3.71 -17.40
CA ASN A 104 7.31 2.29 -17.34
C ASN A 104 7.92 1.58 -16.13
N ILE A 105 7.18 0.59 -15.61
CA ILE A 105 7.66 -0.35 -14.61
C ILE A 105 8.23 -1.57 -15.34
N VAL A 106 9.51 -1.85 -15.12
CA VAL A 106 10.21 -2.99 -15.77
C VAL A 106 10.57 -4.03 -14.72
N CYS A 107 10.11 -5.26 -14.95
CA CYS A 107 10.46 -6.38 -14.07
C CYS A 107 11.96 -6.68 -14.16
N PRO A 108 12.69 -6.72 -13.03
CA PRO A 108 14.13 -6.94 -13.05
C PRO A 108 14.53 -8.36 -13.47
N LEU A 109 13.59 -9.33 -13.39
CA LEU A 109 13.90 -10.73 -13.61
C LEU A 109 13.96 -11.09 -15.12
N HIS A 110 12.91 -10.77 -15.90
CA HIS A 110 12.82 -11.09 -17.33
C HIS A 110 12.39 -9.89 -18.19
N ARG A 111 12.44 -8.68 -17.62
CA ARG A 111 12.18 -7.40 -18.30
C ARG A 111 10.75 -7.24 -18.86
N TRP A 112 9.78 -7.97 -18.33
CA TRP A 112 8.39 -7.65 -18.62
C TRP A 112 8.10 -6.20 -18.24
N THR A 113 7.50 -5.47 -19.17
CA THR A 113 7.28 -4.03 -19.05
C THR A 113 5.80 -3.75 -18.89
N TYR A 114 5.48 -2.92 -17.93
CA TYR A 114 4.12 -2.48 -17.61
C TYR A 114 4.05 -0.97 -17.77
N SER A 115 2.96 -0.46 -18.37
CA SER A 115 2.76 0.97 -18.47
C SER A 115 2.57 1.59 -17.08
N GLY A 116 3.32 2.63 -16.77
CA GLY A 116 3.12 3.43 -15.56
C GLY A 116 2.19 4.62 -15.79
N ALA A 117 1.60 4.74 -16.99
CA ALA A 117 0.80 5.89 -17.42
C ALA A 117 -0.72 5.60 -17.50
N THR A 118 -1.16 4.38 -17.12
CA THR A 118 -2.59 3.99 -17.17
C THR A 118 -3.11 3.63 -15.83
#